data_ef960df8e9783ea692a3d5f2250fccfd
#
_entry.id   ef960df8e9783ea692a3d5f2250fccfd
#
_cell.length_a   1.000
_cell.length_b   1.000
_cell.length_c   1.000
_cell.angle_alpha   90.00
_cell.angle_beta   90.00
_cell.angle_gamma   90.00
#
_symmetry.space_group_name_H-M   'P 1'
#
loop_
_entity.id
_entity.type
_entity.pdbx_description
1 polymer ?
#
loop_
_entity_poly.entity_id
_entity_poly.type
_entity_poly.pdbx_seq_one_letter_code
_entity_poly.pdbx_strand_id
1 'polypeptide(L)'
;MRYNPALDGLRAVAVMLVLAFHARLFGGFGGFFGVDVFFVLSGYLITRILAEQHAATGSLRIGAFYARRLRRLYPALLLLLAVYLAAAPWVFPEHANHLRDAAVAGLYLSDYGFALWRVPWYLQHTWSLSVEEHFYLVWPMVLMVVFRLPRHWWAPAVLLLAIAATIWRWHVALNDDAWYHPYYRFDTC
;
A
#
# COMPACT_ATOMS: atom_id res chain seq x y z
N MET A 1 -10.33 8.03 19.34
CA MET A 1 -9.19 8.70 18.65
C MET A 1 -9.52 10.18 18.49
N ARG A 2 -8.72 11.12 19.01
CA ARG A 2 -8.89 12.55 18.70
C ARG A 2 -8.46 12.77 17.23
N TYR A 3 -9.32 13.42 16.46
CA TYR A 3 -9.01 13.86 15.09
C TYR A 3 -7.77 14.76 15.09
N ASN A 4 -6.85 14.52 14.15
CA ASN A 4 -5.65 15.32 14.01
C ASN A 4 -5.55 15.87 12.58
N PRO A 5 -5.89 17.15 12.36
CA PRO A 5 -5.91 17.76 11.04
C PRO A 5 -4.53 17.83 10.36
N ALA A 6 -3.44 17.79 11.14
CA ALA A 6 -2.09 17.77 10.59
C ALA A 6 -1.81 16.51 9.73
N LEU A 7 -2.41 15.36 10.10
CA LEU A 7 -2.28 14.13 9.33
C LEU A 7 -3.01 14.23 7.98
N ASP A 8 -4.16 14.92 7.93
CA ASP A 8 -4.86 15.17 6.67
C ASP A 8 -4.12 16.18 5.81
N GLY A 9 -3.48 17.18 6.42
CA GLY A 9 -2.58 18.10 5.74
C GLY A 9 -1.38 17.37 5.08
N LEU A 10 -0.73 16.45 5.81
CA LEU A 10 0.35 15.62 5.26
C LEU A 10 -0.13 14.74 4.10
N ARG A 11 -1.32 14.16 4.20
CA ARG A 11 -1.93 13.39 3.10
C ARG A 11 -2.18 14.26 1.87
N ALA A 12 -2.71 15.46 2.06
CA ALA A 12 -2.94 16.39 0.97
C ALA A 12 -1.63 16.75 0.25
N VAL A 13 -0.56 17.05 0.99
CA VAL A 13 0.77 17.28 0.42
C VAL A 13 1.26 16.05 -0.35
N ALA A 14 1.14 14.85 0.22
CA ALA A 14 1.53 13.61 -0.43
C ALA A 14 0.78 13.37 -1.75
N VAL A 15 -0.56 13.60 -1.78
CA VAL A 15 -1.36 13.54 -3.01
C VAL A 15 -0.84 14.53 -4.04
N MET A 16 -0.59 15.78 -3.64
CA MET A 16 -0.11 16.81 -4.56
C MET A 16 1.25 16.46 -5.16
N LEU A 17 2.17 15.87 -4.38
CA LEU A 17 3.46 15.38 -4.89
C LEU A 17 3.28 14.27 -5.93
N VAL A 18 2.39 13.31 -5.67
CA VAL A 18 2.09 12.22 -6.61
C VAL A 18 1.45 12.76 -7.90
N LEU A 19 0.50 13.69 -7.78
CA LEU A 19 -0.14 14.32 -8.94
C LEU A 19 0.87 15.13 -9.77
N ALA A 20 1.72 15.93 -9.12
CA ALA A 20 2.76 16.73 -9.77
C ALA A 20 3.74 15.83 -10.54
N PHE A 21 4.10 14.68 -9.97
CA PHE A 21 4.94 13.67 -10.63
C PHE A 21 4.29 13.13 -11.90
N HIS A 22 3.03 12.67 -11.82
CA HIS A 22 2.33 12.11 -12.97
C HIS A 22 2.02 13.17 -14.05
N ALA A 23 1.78 14.41 -13.64
CA ALA A 23 1.61 15.55 -14.54
C ALA A 23 2.94 16.09 -15.10
N ARG A 24 4.08 15.48 -14.72
CA ARG A 24 5.45 15.93 -15.08
C ARG A 24 5.73 17.40 -14.74
N LEU A 25 5.05 17.93 -13.74
CA LEU A 25 5.34 19.27 -13.22
C LEU A 25 6.72 19.28 -12.54
N PHE A 26 7.44 20.37 -12.66
CA PHE A 26 8.79 20.55 -12.07
C PHE A 26 9.79 19.43 -12.46
N GLY A 27 9.70 18.91 -13.68
CA GLY A 27 10.60 17.86 -14.18
C GLY A 27 10.30 16.45 -13.65
N GLY A 28 9.20 16.26 -12.93
CA GLY A 28 8.79 14.94 -12.40
C GLY A 28 9.63 14.43 -11.23
N PHE A 29 10.47 15.27 -10.60
CA PHE A 29 11.29 14.86 -9.46
C PHE A 29 10.47 14.83 -8.17
N GLY A 30 10.71 13.81 -7.34
CA GLY A 30 10.23 13.74 -5.95
C GLY A 30 8.82 13.18 -5.74
N GLY A 31 8.06 12.80 -6.78
CA GLY A 31 6.71 12.25 -6.62
C GLY A 31 6.65 10.91 -5.87
N PHE A 32 7.71 10.12 -5.94
CA PHE A 32 7.85 8.90 -5.15
C PHE A 32 7.78 9.15 -3.64
N PHE A 33 8.33 10.25 -3.15
CA PHE A 33 8.23 10.62 -1.73
C PHE A 33 6.78 10.76 -1.25
N GLY A 34 5.85 11.13 -2.14
CA GLY A 34 4.42 11.17 -1.81
C GLY A 34 3.89 9.79 -1.44
N VAL A 35 4.29 8.74 -2.17
CA VAL A 35 3.91 7.35 -1.87
C VAL A 35 4.52 6.89 -0.54
N ASP A 36 5.80 7.19 -0.30
CA ASP A 36 6.48 6.84 0.96
C ASP A 36 5.80 7.51 2.16
N VAL A 37 5.40 8.78 2.04
CA VAL A 37 4.63 9.48 3.08
C VAL A 37 3.29 8.77 3.33
N PHE A 38 2.59 8.29 2.28
CA PHE A 38 1.37 7.51 2.46
C PHE A 38 1.62 6.21 3.22
N PHE A 39 2.66 5.47 2.89
CA PHE A 39 2.99 4.22 3.57
C PHE A 39 3.29 4.44 5.06
N VAL A 40 4.10 5.46 5.38
CA VAL A 40 4.41 5.83 6.77
C VAL A 40 3.15 6.24 7.53
N LEU A 41 2.30 7.09 6.93
CA LEU A 41 1.04 7.52 7.55
C LEU A 41 0.07 6.36 7.76
N SER A 42 -0.03 5.45 6.80
CA SER A 42 -0.86 4.25 6.91
C SER A 42 -0.37 3.32 8.02
N GLY A 43 0.93 3.06 8.07
CA GLY A 43 1.56 2.27 9.13
C GLY A 43 1.32 2.85 10.52
N TYR A 44 1.55 4.16 10.67
CA TYR A 44 1.31 4.88 11.92
C TYR A 44 -0.14 4.80 12.37
N LEU A 45 -1.08 5.14 11.47
CA LEU A 45 -2.50 5.21 11.81
C LEU A 45 -3.08 3.85 12.17
N ILE A 46 -2.74 2.81 11.42
CA ILE A 46 -3.26 1.46 11.71
C ILE A 46 -2.68 0.96 13.03
N THR A 47 -1.38 1.10 13.23
CA THR A 47 -0.74 0.70 14.49
C THR A 47 -1.37 1.40 15.68
N ARG A 48 -1.59 2.71 15.57
CA ARG A 48 -2.22 3.50 16.61
C ARG A 48 -3.67 3.07 16.88
N ILE A 49 -4.50 2.90 15.84
CA ILE A 49 -5.90 2.45 15.97
C ILE A 49 -5.96 1.10 16.69
N LEU A 50 -5.13 0.15 16.28
CA LEU A 50 -5.12 -1.19 16.85
C LEU A 50 -4.55 -1.20 18.29
N ALA A 51 -3.52 -0.41 18.57
CA ALA A 51 -2.98 -0.26 19.92
C ALA A 51 -3.99 0.39 20.88
N GLU A 52 -4.68 1.46 20.46
CA GLU A 52 -5.76 2.09 21.26
C GLU A 52 -6.91 1.08 21.51
N GLN A 53 -7.30 0.30 20.49
CA GLN A 53 -8.31 -0.73 20.64
C GLN A 53 -7.88 -1.82 21.63
N HIS A 54 -6.65 -2.33 21.49
CA HIS A 54 -6.11 -3.33 22.41
C HIS A 54 -6.05 -2.81 23.84
N ALA A 55 -5.59 -1.59 24.04
CA ALA A 55 -5.52 -0.96 25.35
C ALA A 55 -6.92 -0.80 26.01
N ALA A 56 -7.95 -0.54 25.20
CA ALA A 56 -9.31 -0.32 25.69
C ALA A 56 -10.09 -1.62 25.96
N THR A 57 -9.83 -2.70 25.19
CA THR A 57 -10.66 -3.91 25.19
C THR A 57 -9.89 -5.20 25.47
N GLY A 58 -8.56 -5.16 25.56
CA GLY A 58 -7.68 -6.34 25.66
C GLY A 58 -7.66 -7.22 24.41
N SER A 59 -8.34 -6.82 23.32
CA SER A 59 -8.49 -7.65 22.12
C SER A 59 -8.49 -6.80 20.84
N LEU A 60 -8.23 -7.45 19.70
CA LEU A 60 -8.30 -6.83 18.39
C LEU A 60 -9.53 -7.33 17.61
N ARG A 61 -10.42 -6.42 17.22
CA ARG A 61 -11.58 -6.76 16.37
C ARG A 61 -11.19 -6.73 14.90
N ILE A 62 -10.36 -7.67 14.48
CA ILE A 62 -9.75 -7.70 13.14
C ILE A 62 -10.79 -7.78 12.03
N GLY A 63 -11.83 -8.62 12.17
CA GLY A 63 -12.91 -8.71 11.18
C GLY A 63 -13.63 -7.38 10.95
N ALA A 64 -13.91 -6.63 12.03
CA ALA A 64 -14.51 -5.30 11.92
C ALA A 64 -13.53 -4.27 11.29
N PHE A 65 -12.23 -4.43 11.51
CA PHE A 65 -11.21 -3.61 10.87
C PHE A 65 -11.21 -3.83 9.35
N TYR A 66 -11.14 -5.08 8.89
CA TYR A 66 -11.16 -5.40 7.46
C TYR A 66 -12.45 -4.98 6.78
N ALA A 67 -13.60 -5.22 7.41
CA ALA A 67 -14.88 -4.81 6.84
C ALA A 67 -15.00 -3.29 6.65
N ARG A 68 -14.43 -2.48 7.54
CA ARG A 68 -14.38 -1.02 7.38
C ARG A 68 -13.46 -0.59 6.24
N ARG A 69 -12.31 -1.24 6.11
CA ARG A 69 -11.35 -0.97 5.03
C ARG A 69 -11.94 -1.31 3.67
N LEU A 70 -12.44 -2.52 3.52
CA LEU A 70 -13.05 -2.98 2.27
C LEU A 70 -14.17 -2.03 1.82
N ARG A 71 -15.08 -1.67 2.72
CA ARG A 71 -16.17 -0.72 2.40
C ARG A 71 -15.69 0.68 2.01
N ARG A 72 -14.52 1.08 2.46
CA ARG A 72 -13.95 2.40 2.16
C ARG A 72 -13.19 2.43 0.83
N LEU A 73 -12.42 1.41 0.50
CA LEU A 73 -11.46 1.42 -0.59
C LEU A 73 -11.99 0.70 -1.84
N TYR A 74 -12.68 -0.42 -1.65
CA TYR A 74 -13.12 -1.25 -2.76
C TYR A 74 -14.14 -0.58 -3.71
N PRO A 75 -15.11 0.22 -3.24
CA PRO A 75 -16.05 0.89 -4.15
C PRO A 75 -15.36 1.86 -5.12
N ALA A 76 -14.35 2.60 -4.66
CA ALA A 76 -13.58 3.51 -5.52
C ALA A 76 -12.74 2.75 -6.55
N LEU A 77 -12.12 1.63 -6.14
CA LEU A 77 -11.40 0.74 -7.06
C LEU A 77 -12.35 0.14 -8.11
N LEU A 78 -13.51 -0.38 -7.71
CA LEU A 78 -14.48 -0.93 -8.66
C LEU A 78 -14.97 0.11 -9.66
N LEU A 79 -15.20 1.35 -9.23
CA LEU A 79 -15.57 2.44 -10.13
C LEU A 79 -14.43 2.73 -11.13
N LEU A 80 -13.18 2.80 -10.67
CA LEU A 80 -12.02 2.97 -11.53
C LEU A 80 -11.95 1.85 -12.59
N LEU A 81 -12.10 0.59 -12.15
CA LEU A 81 -12.04 -0.57 -13.06
C LEU A 81 -13.20 -0.60 -14.05
N ALA A 82 -14.42 -0.22 -13.63
CA ALA A 82 -15.56 -0.13 -14.52
C ALA A 82 -15.36 0.95 -15.61
N VAL A 83 -14.88 2.13 -15.21
CA VAL A 83 -14.54 3.21 -16.15
C VAL A 83 -13.40 2.78 -17.10
N TYR A 84 -12.37 2.14 -16.56
CA TYR A 84 -11.26 1.60 -17.35
C TYR A 84 -11.76 0.59 -18.39
N LEU A 85 -12.51 -0.42 -17.99
CA LEU A 85 -13.01 -1.45 -18.90
C LEU A 85 -13.97 -0.90 -19.96
N ALA A 86 -14.74 0.13 -19.63
CA ALA A 86 -15.63 0.79 -20.58
C ALA A 86 -14.87 1.64 -21.61
N ALA A 87 -13.81 2.33 -21.21
CA ALA A 87 -13.09 3.30 -22.06
C ALA A 87 -11.84 2.70 -22.74
N ALA A 88 -11.12 1.81 -22.09
CA ALA A 88 -9.81 1.34 -22.51
C ALA A 88 -9.80 0.67 -23.90
N PRO A 89 -10.78 -0.13 -24.32
CA PRO A 89 -10.79 -0.70 -25.67
C PRO A 89 -10.84 0.35 -26.79
N TRP A 90 -11.38 1.53 -26.49
CA TRP A 90 -11.46 2.64 -27.43
C TRP A 90 -10.23 3.55 -27.40
N VAL A 91 -9.66 3.72 -26.20
CA VAL A 91 -8.50 4.61 -25.99
C VAL A 91 -7.19 3.92 -26.30
N PHE A 92 -7.11 2.60 -26.06
CA PHE A 92 -5.93 1.76 -26.24
C PHE A 92 -6.27 0.48 -27.02
N PRO A 93 -6.73 0.58 -28.29
CA PRO A 93 -7.22 -0.55 -29.06
C PRO A 93 -6.14 -1.62 -29.36
N GLU A 94 -4.87 -1.24 -29.30
CA GLU A 94 -3.73 -2.13 -29.51
C GLU A 94 -3.47 -3.08 -28.33
N HIS A 95 -4.03 -2.80 -27.16
CA HIS A 95 -3.85 -3.64 -25.97
C HIS A 95 -4.95 -4.70 -25.87
N ALA A 96 -4.58 -5.97 -26.04
CA ALA A 96 -5.56 -7.07 -26.11
C ALA A 96 -6.06 -7.57 -24.74
N ASN A 97 -5.46 -7.15 -23.60
CA ASN A 97 -5.66 -7.82 -22.31
C ASN A 97 -6.21 -6.92 -21.20
N HIS A 98 -7.12 -5.99 -21.53
CA HIS A 98 -7.73 -5.08 -20.54
C HIS A 98 -8.40 -5.79 -19.36
N LEU A 99 -9.06 -6.94 -19.62
CA LEU A 99 -9.72 -7.72 -18.56
C LEU A 99 -8.71 -8.31 -17.58
N ARG A 100 -7.58 -8.81 -18.08
CA ARG A 100 -6.48 -9.31 -17.23
C ARG A 100 -5.92 -8.19 -16.36
N ASP A 101 -5.66 -7.03 -16.94
CA ASP A 101 -5.14 -5.86 -16.22
C ASP A 101 -6.11 -5.42 -15.12
N ALA A 102 -7.41 -5.37 -15.43
CA ALA A 102 -8.44 -5.06 -14.45
C ALA A 102 -8.56 -6.13 -13.35
N ALA A 103 -8.43 -7.40 -13.70
CA ALA A 103 -8.48 -8.50 -12.73
C ALA A 103 -7.28 -8.44 -11.76
N VAL A 104 -6.07 -8.22 -12.27
CA VAL A 104 -4.86 -8.08 -11.44
C VAL A 104 -4.99 -6.89 -10.49
N ALA A 105 -5.45 -5.75 -10.98
CA ALA A 105 -5.68 -4.57 -10.14
C ALA A 105 -6.82 -4.79 -9.13
N GLY A 106 -7.92 -5.41 -9.54
CA GLY A 106 -9.09 -5.69 -8.69
C GLY A 106 -8.81 -6.69 -7.57
N LEU A 107 -7.86 -7.59 -7.77
CA LEU A 107 -7.40 -8.56 -6.77
C LEU A 107 -6.24 -8.02 -5.91
N TYR A 108 -5.85 -6.75 -6.06
CA TYR A 108 -4.70 -6.16 -5.38
C TYR A 108 -3.39 -6.92 -5.60
N LEU A 109 -3.16 -7.42 -6.82
CA LEU A 109 -1.95 -8.15 -7.20
C LEU A 109 -1.01 -7.31 -8.08
N SER A 110 -1.28 -6.01 -8.23
CA SER A 110 -0.54 -5.13 -9.15
C SER A 110 0.91 -4.92 -8.75
N ASP A 111 1.25 -5.01 -7.47
CA ASP A 111 2.61 -4.89 -6.97
C ASP A 111 3.52 -6.01 -7.51
N TYR A 112 3.14 -7.26 -7.27
CA TYR A 112 3.86 -8.42 -7.82
C TYR A 112 3.67 -8.55 -9.32
N GLY A 113 2.46 -8.32 -9.81
CA GLY A 113 2.15 -8.38 -11.23
C GLY A 113 3.00 -7.40 -12.04
N PHE A 114 3.14 -6.17 -11.59
CA PHE A 114 3.96 -5.16 -12.25
C PHE A 114 5.45 -5.46 -12.11
N ALA A 115 5.91 -5.80 -10.91
CA ALA A 115 7.31 -6.08 -10.66
C ALA A 115 7.84 -7.29 -11.45
N LEU A 116 7.05 -8.38 -11.55
CA LEU A 116 7.51 -9.64 -12.13
C LEU A 116 7.11 -9.82 -13.60
N TRP A 117 5.96 -9.29 -14.03
CA TRP A 117 5.38 -9.56 -15.35
C TRP A 117 4.95 -8.31 -16.12
N ARG A 118 5.18 -7.10 -15.56
CA ARG A 118 4.75 -5.81 -16.11
C ARG A 118 3.23 -5.73 -16.36
N VAL A 119 2.45 -6.33 -15.48
CA VAL A 119 0.99 -6.35 -15.51
C VAL A 119 0.47 -5.78 -14.19
N PRO A 120 -0.48 -4.88 -14.18
CA PRO A 120 -1.26 -4.35 -15.31
C PRO A 120 -0.51 -3.24 -16.07
N TRP A 121 -0.65 -3.21 -17.40
CA TRP A 121 0.11 -2.24 -18.20
C TRP A 121 -0.38 -0.79 -18.02
N TYR A 122 -1.68 -0.55 -18.20
CA TYR A 122 -2.26 0.80 -18.07
C TYR A 122 -2.71 1.15 -16.65
N LEU A 123 -2.81 0.19 -15.76
CA LEU A 123 -3.18 0.38 -14.36
C LEU A 123 -1.96 0.25 -13.42
N GLN A 124 -0.76 0.50 -13.92
CA GLN A 124 0.49 0.39 -13.14
C GLN A 124 0.41 1.10 -11.79
N HIS A 125 -0.15 2.29 -11.74
CA HIS A 125 -0.28 3.09 -10.52
C HIS A 125 -1.02 2.38 -9.38
N THR A 126 -1.74 1.29 -9.66
CA THR A 126 -2.41 0.48 -8.62
C THR A 126 -1.45 -0.40 -7.83
N TRP A 127 -0.15 -0.45 -8.18
CA TRP A 127 0.86 -1.20 -7.42
C TRP A 127 0.96 -0.73 -5.96
N SER A 128 0.98 0.58 -5.74
CA SER A 128 1.09 1.14 -4.38
C SER A 128 -0.15 0.86 -3.53
N LEU A 129 -1.33 0.83 -4.16
CA LEU A 129 -2.57 0.43 -3.51
C LEU A 129 -2.54 -1.05 -3.10
N SER A 130 -1.95 -1.92 -3.94
CA SER A 130 -1.78 -3.35 -3.63
C SER A 130 -0.82 -3.55 -2.45
N VAL A 131 0.32 -2.86 -2.43
CA VAL A 131 1.26 -2.87 -1.29
C VAL A 131 0.56 -2.44 -0.01
N GLU A 132 -0.24 -1.37 -0.06
CA GLU A 132 -0.96 -0.86 1.09
C GLU A 132 -1.99 -1.88 1.62
N GLU A 133 -2.73 -2.55 0.74
CA GLU A 133 -3.72 -3.56 1.12
C GLU A 133 -3.06 -4.84 1.68
N HIS A 134 -1.93 -5.27 1.12
CA HIS A 134 -1.15 -6.36 1.71
C HIS A 134 -0.64 -6.01 3.11
N PHE A 135 -0.17 -4.77 3.31
CA PHE A 135 0.19 -4.30 4.65
C PHE A 135 -1.02 -4.32 5.60
N TYR A 136 -2.19 -3.88 5.15
CA TYR A 136 -3.41 -3.92 5.97
C TYR A 136 -3.84 -5.35 6.31
N LEU A 137 -3.57 -6.29 5.44
CA LEU A 137 -3.87 -7.71 5.68
C LEU A 137 -2.91 -8.32 6.72
N VAL A 138 -1.62 -8.07 6.58
CA VAL A 138 -0.57 -8.73 7.38
C VAL A 138 -0.36 -8.03 8.73
N TRP A 139 -0.31 -6.70 8.76
CA TRP A 139 0.10 -5.93 9.93
C TRP A 139 -0.76 -6.14 11.18
N PRO A 140 -2.11 -6.22 11.10
CA PRO A 140 -2.93 -6.52 12.28
C PRO A 140 -2.65 -7.90 12.88
N MET A 141 -2.28 -8.89 12.06
CA MET A 141 -1.90 -10.22 12.53
C MET A 141 -0.56 -10.18 13.26
N VAL A 142 0.42 -9.44 12.71
CA VAL A 142 1.70 -9.18 13.36
C VAL A 142 1.49 -8.51 14.72
N LEU A 143 0.66 -7.47 14.78
CA LEU A 143 0.37 -6.78 16.04
C LEU A 143 -0.34 -7.67 17.05
N MET A 144 -1.19 -8.62 16.63
CA MET A 144 -1.75 -9.62 17.56
C MET A 144 -0.68 -10.45 18.28
N VAL A 145 0.38 -10.79 17.57
CA VAL A 145 1.51 -11.52 18.15
C VAL A 145 2.34 -10.60 19.05
N VAL A 146 2.66 -9.40 18.58
CA VAL A 146 3.44 -8.40 19.33
C VAL A 146 2.74 -8.03 20.65
N PHE A 147 1.42 -7.85 20.65
CA PHE A 147 0.66 -7.49 21.86
C PHE A 147 0.55 -8.62 22.89
N ARG A 148 0.93 -9.86 22.56
CA ARG A 148 1.10 -10.94 23.55
C ARG A 148 2.39 -10.81 24.35
N LEU A 149 3.34 -10.03 23.86
CA LEU A 149 4.59 -9.76 24.58
C LEU A 149 4.36 -8.72 25.68
N PRO A 150 5.19 -8.69 26.74
CA PRO A 150 5.22 -7.60 27.70
C PRO A 150 5.40 -6.24 26.98
N ARG A 151 4.72 -5.20 27.46
CA ARG A 151 4.63 -3.90 26.77
C ARG A 151 5.99 -3.28 26.40
N HIS A 152 7.01 -3.50 27.23
CA HIS A 152 8.36 -2.98 26.95
C HIS A 152 9.04 -3.64 25.74
N TRP A 153 8.54 -4.80 25.28
CA TRP A 153 9.04 -5.49 24.08
C TRP A 153 8.35 -5.08 22.78
N TRP A 154 7.26 -4.31 22.82
CA TRP A 154 6.52 -3.96 21.59
C TRP A 154 7.36 -3.14 20.61
N ALA A 155 8.01 -2.06 21.11
CA ALA A 155 8.87 -1.24 20.25
C ALA A 155 10.11 -2.00 19.76
N PRO A 156 10.86 -2.74 20.59
CA PRO A 156 11.95 -3.60 20.12
C PRO A 156 11.51 -4.63 19.08
N ALA A 157 10.37 -5.30 19.27
CA ALA A 157 9.86 -6.27 18.31
C ALA A 157 9.54 -5.65 16.95
N VAL A 158 8.86 -4.49 16.92
CA VAL A 158 8.57 -3.76 15.70
C VAL A 158 9.85 -3.27 15.03
N LEU A 159 10.81 -2.77 15.79
CA LEU A 159 12.11 -2.35 15.27
C LEU A 159 12.90 -3.53 14.66
N LEU A 160 12.88 -4.68 15.31
CA LEU A 160 13.51 -5.89 14.77
C LEU A 160 12.88 -6.33 13.44
N LEU A 161 11.54 -6.27 13.33
CA LEU A 161 10.84 -6.55 12.07
C LEU A 161 11.22 -5.55 10.98
N ALA A 162 11.32 -4.26 11.30
CA ALA A 162 11.74 -3.24 10.35
C ALA A 162 13.18 -3.46 9.86
N ILE A 163 14.10 -3.83 10.77
CA ILE A 163 15.48 -4.19 10.43
C ILE A 163 15.50 -5.43 9.52
N ALA A 164 14.74 -6.47 9.87
CA ALA A 164 14.66 -7.69 9.08
C ALA A 164 14.11 -7.42 7.66
N ALA A 165 13.05 -6.61 7.55
CA ALA A 165 12.50 -6.18 6.25
C ALA A 165 13.53 -5.37 5.44
N THR A 166 14.29 -4.49 6.08
CA THR A 166 15.35 -3.71 5.42
C THR A 166 16.48 -4.61 4.90
N ILE A 167 16.90 -5.60 5.71
CA ILE A 167 17.92 -6.57 5.29
C ILE A 167 17.40 -7.42 4.12
N TRP A 168 16.15 -7.86 4.19
CA TRP A 168 15.52 -8.62 3.11
C TRP A 168 15.44 -7.80 1.81
N ARG A 169 14.98 -6.56 1.89
CA ARG A 169 14.96 -5.63 0.75
C ARG A 169 16.34 -5.47 0.13
N TRP A 170 17.38 -5.28 0.95
CA TRP A 170 18.76 -5.16 0.50
C TRP A 170 19.25 -6.43 -0.18
N HIS A 171 18.94 -7.60 0.41
CA HIS A 171 19.26 -8.90 -0.18
C HIS A 171 18.62 -9.07 -1.57
N VAL A 172 17.33 -8.77 -1.71
CA VAL A 172 16.64 -8.83 -3.00
C VAL A 172 17.24 -7.84 -3.99
N ALA A 173 17.52 -6.60 -3.57
CA ALA A 173 18.11 -5.58 -4.45
C ALA A 173 19.50 -5.97 -4.99
N LEU A 174 20.28 -6.73 -4.23
CA LEU A 174 21.60 -7.20 -4.67
C LEU A 174 21.56 -8.44 -5.58
N ASN A 175 20.49 -9.22 -5.53
CA ASN A 175 20.37 -10.49 -6.24
C ASN A 175 19.32 -10.49 -7.35
N ASP A 176 18.61 -9.37 -7.54
CA ASP A 176 17.59 -9.21 -8.59
C ASP A 176 18.15 -8.31 -9.70
N ASP A 177 18.16 -8.81 -10.94
CA ASP A 177 18.69 -8.07 -12.11
C ASP A 177 17.85 -6.85 -12.47
N ALA A 178 16.59 -6.80 -12.04
CA ALA A 178 15.70 -5.68 -12.30
C ALA A 178 15.60 -4.75 -11.09
N TRP A 179 16.29 -3.61 -11.14
CA TRP A 179 16.38 -2.61 -10.09
C TRP A 179 15.03 -2.10 -9.51
N TYR A 180 13.97 -2.17 -10.30
CA TYR A 180 12.64 -1.72 -9.89
C TYR A 180 11.84 -2.79 -9.16
N HIS A 181 12.21 -4.07 -9.22
CA HIS A 181 11.52 -5.15 -8.53
C HIS A 181 11.44 -4.93 -7.02
N PRO A 182 12.54 -4.58 -6.32
CA PRO A 182 12.51 -4.35 -4.88
C PRO A 182 11.61 -3.19 -4.45
N TYR A 183 11.36 -2.22 -5.33
CA TYR A 183 10.57 -1.05 -5.00
C TYR A 183 9.06 -1.32 -5.03
N TYR A 184 8.60 -2.14 -5.97
CA TYR A 184 7.16 -2.32 -6.20
C TYR A 184 6.53 -3.45 -5.41
N ARG A 185 7.30 -4.37 -4.86
CA ARG A 185 6.81 -5.56 -4.16
C ARG A 185 6.53 -5.26 -2.70
N PHE A 186 5.43 -5.81 -2.17
CA PHE A 186 5.07 -5.65 -0.76
C PHE A 186 6.15 -6.19 0.20
N ASP A 187 6.77 -7.31 -0.11
CA ASP A 187 7.77 -7.94 0.76
C ASP A 187 9.10 -7.17 0.83
N THR A 188 9.27 -6.15 0.00
CA THR A 188 10.48 -5.31 -0.07
C THR A 188 10.22 -3.82 0.11
N CYS A 189 8.96 -3.41 0.31
CA CYS A 189 8.58 -2.02 0.56
C CYS A 189 8.66 -1.62 2.01
#